data_199e7a521cb8e9c0c9508880c24c4445
#
_entry.id   199e7a521cb8e9c0c9508880c24c4445
#
_cell.length_a   1.000
_cell.length_b   1.000
_cell.length_c   1.000
_cell.angle_alpha   90.00
_cell.angle_beta   90.00
_cell.angle_gamma   90.00
#
_symmetry.space_group_name_H-M   'P 1'
#
loop_
_entity.id
_entity.type
_entity.pdbx_description
1 polymer ?
#
loop_
_entity_poly.entity_id
_entity_poly.type
_entity_poly.pdbx_seq_one_letter_code
_entity_poly.pdbx_strand_id
1 'polypeptide(L)'
;REDWQTASIVIRDYTTFDRSEIMNLYTSVGWTIYTDHPQMLEKAYKNSLCTLGAYTAQGRLVGIIRAVGDGASILFIQDIIVLPEFQRKGIGTDLLRAIIRRYPDVYQTELMTDNTDKTIAFYKSLGFTPATEFGCLWFMKLNT
;
A
#
# COMPACT_ATOMS: atom_id res chain seq x y z
N ARG A 1 25.02 -8.17 4.23
CA ARG A 1 24.50 -8.97 3.11
C ARG A 1 23.00 -8.70 2.87
N GLU A 2 22.25 -8.52 3.94
CA GLU A 2 20.84 -8.13 3.80
C GLU A 2 20.72 -6.76 3.14
N ASP A 3 21.69 -5.90 3.38
CA ASP A 3 21.68 -4.55 2.83
C ASP A 3 21.74 -4.56 1.31
N TRP A 4 22.59 -5.43 0.73
CA TRP A 4 22.66 -5.46 -0.73
C TRP A 4 21.41 -6.10 -1.34
N GLN A 5 20.73 -6.99 -0.63
CA GLN A 5 19.44 -7.51 -1.09
C GLN A 5 18.40 -6.39 -1.13
N THR A 6 18.38 -5.56 -0.10
CA THR A 6 17.47 -4.42 -0.03
C THR A 6 17.82 -3.38 -1.10
N ALA A 7 19.11 -3.14 -1.32
CA ALA A 7 19.56 -2.19 -2.34
C ALA A 7 19.18 -2.63 -3.75
N SER A 8 18.84 -3.89 -3.95
CA SER A 8 18.42 -4.42 -5.25
C SER A 8 16.92 -4.33 -5.49
N ILE A 9 16.17 -3.75 -4.55
CA ILE A 9 14.72 -3.61 -4.70
C ILE A 9 14.39 -2.58 -5.76
N VAL A 10 13.51 -2.95 -6.68
CA VAL A 10 13.02 -2.07 -7.75
C VAL A 10 11.53 -1.88 -7.56
N ILE A 11 11.08 -0.62 -7.62
CA ILE A 11 9.65 -0.29 -7.55
C ILE A 11 9.19 0.05 -8.96
N ARG A 12 8.13 -0.62 -9.40
CA ARG A 12 7.55 -0.39 -10.73
C ARG A 12 6.07 -0.72 -10.73
N ASP A 13 5.39 -0.33 -11.80
CA ASP A 13 3.96 -0.61 -11.94
C ASP A 13 3.69 -2.12 -11.82
N TYR A 14 2.64 -2.45 -11.10
CA TYR A 14 2.13 -3.80 -11.02
C TYR A 14 0.91 -3.87 -11.94
N THR A 15 1.10 -4.43 -13.13
CA THR A 15 0.11 -4.33 -14.21
C THR A 15 -0.61 -5.64 -14.50
N THR A 16 -0.03 -6.76 -14.14
CA THR A 16 -0.63 -8.08 -14.41
C THR A 16 -0.93 -8.77 -13.10
N PHE A 17 -2.23 -8.95 -12.82
CA PHE A 17 -2.64 -9.59 -11.57
C PHE A 17 -2.25 -11.06 -11.59
N ASP A 18 -1.39 -11.45 -10.65
CA ASP A 18 -1.01 -12.85 -10.43
C ASP A 18 -1.63 -13.25 -9.10
N ARG A 19 -2.64 -14.12 -9.17
CA ARG A 19 -3.40 -14.51 -7.97
C ARG A 19 -2.48 -15.10 -6.90
N SER A 20 -1.55 -15.96 -7.30
CA SER A 20 -0.66 -16.62 -6.37
C SER A 20 0.23 -15.64 -5.61
N GLU A 21 0.84 -14.68 -6.32
CA GLU A 21 1.68 -13.65 -5.71
C GLU A 21 0.87 -12.76 -4.75
N ILE A 22 -0.29 -12.33 -5.20
CA ILE A 22 -1.14 -11.44 -4.41
C ILE A 22 -1.68 -12.15 -3.18
N MET A 23 -2.17 -13.38 -3.33
CA MET A 23 -2.64 -14.15 -2.18
C MET A 23 -1.52 -14.34 -1.15
N ASN A 24 -0.30 -14.59 -1.61
CA ASN A 24 0.85 -14.74 -0.72
C ASN A 24 1.07 -13.48 0.11
N LEU A 25 1.02 -12.31 -0.53
CA LEU A 25 1.18 -11.04 0.17
C LEU A 25 0.09 -10.83 1.24
N TYR A 26 -1.16 -10.99 0.86
CA TYR A 26 -2.28 -10.73 1.78
C TYR A 26 -2.34 -11.77 2.90
N THR A 27 -2.01 -13.03 2.61
CA THR A 27 -1.93 -14.08 3.63
C THR A 27 -0.83 -13.76 4.64
N SER A 28 0.29 -13.23 4.18
CA SER A 28 1.44 -12.96 5.05
C SER A 28 1.13 -11.94 6.16
N VAL A 29 0.12 -11.10 5.96
CA VAL A 29 -0.31 -10.11 6.95
C VAL A 29 -1.66 -10.47 7.59
N GLY A 30 -2.22 -11.63 7.26
CA GLY A 30 -3.42 -12.15 7.92
C GLY A 30 -4.71 -11.46 7.50
N TRP A 31 -4.76 -10.84 6.33
CA TRP A 31 -5.97 -10.16 5.84
C TRP A 31 -6.92 -11.15 5.17
N THR A 32 -7.59 -11.97 5.99
CA THR A 32 -8.37 -13.11 5.55
C THR A 32 -9.62 -12.75 4.75
N ILE A 33 -10.19 -11.57 4.99
CA ILE A 33 -11.34 -11.11 4.17
C ILE A 33 -10.94 -11.09 2.70
N TYR A 34 -9.73 -10.61 2.40
CA TYR A 34 -9.27 -10.57 1.01
C TYR A 34 -8.91 -11.96 0.49
N THR A 35 -8.21 -12.77 1.30
CA THR A 35 -7.77 -14.09 0.83
C THR A 35 -8.92 -15.07 0.69
N ASP A 36 -10.00 -14.87 1.43
CA ASP A 36 -11.22 -15.69 1.30
C ASP A 36 -12.06 -15.27 0.09
N HIS A 37 -11.76 -14.13 -0.52
CA HIS A 37 -12.53 -13.60 -1.67
C HIS A 37 -11.60 -13.19 -2.80
N PRO A 38 -10.89 -14.15 -3.42
CA PRO A 38 -9.90 -13.82 -4.45
C PRO A 38 -10.48 -13.11 -5.68
N GLN A 39 -11.73 -13.41 -6.02
CA GLN A 39 -12.38 -12.77 -7.17
C GLN A 39 -12.66 -11.30 -6.89
N MET A 40 -13.07 -10.98 -5.65
CA MET A 40 -13.26 -9.59 -5.24
C MET A 40 -11.93 -8.83 -5.34
N LEU A 41 -10.85 -9.44 -4.88
CA LEU A 41 -9.55 -8.80 -4.88
C LEU A 41 -9.05 -8.57 -6.31
N GLU A 42 -9.26 -9.53 -7.20
CA GLU A 42 -8.88 -9.37 -8.61
C GLU A 42 -9.63 -8.21 -9.25
N LYS A 43 -10.95 -8.11 -8.99
CA LYS A 43 -11.75 -6.99 -9.49
C LYS A 43 -11.27 -5.66 -8.90
N ALA A 44 -10.92 -5.66 -7.62
CA ALA A 44 -10.41 -4.46 -6.95
C ALA A 44 -9.12 -3.98 -7.60
N TYR A 45 -8.21 -4.89 -7.91
CA TYR A 45 -6.95 -4.54 -8.58
C TYR A 45 -7.21 -3.97 -9.97
N LYS A 46 -8.13 -4.59 -10.72
CA LYS A 46 -8.46 -4.13 -12.06
C LYS A 46 -8.99 -2.69 -12.06
N ASN A 47 -9.71 -2.32 -11.01
CA ASN A 47 -10.34 -1.00 -10.91
C ASN A 47 -9.56 -0.02 -10.05
N SER A 48 -8.35 -0.36 -9.63
CA SER A 48 -7.50 0.54 -8.86
C SER A 48 -6.93 1.63 -9.76
N LEU A 49 -6.71 2.80 -9.16
CA LEU A 49 -6.11 3.92 -9.88
C LEU A 49 -4.64 3.63 -10.19
N CYS A 50 -3.91 3.13 -9.21
CA CYS A 50 -2.48 2.87 -9.36
C CYS A 50 -2.06 1.78 -8.39
N THR A 51 -1.28 0.83 -8.90
CA THR A 51 -0.69 -0.22 -8.08
C THR A 51 0.79 -0.29 -8.42
N LEU A 52 1.64 -0.21 -7.40
CA LEU A 52 3.09 -0.32 -7.56
C LEU A 52 3.58 -1.54 -6.78
N GLY A 53 4.49 -2.28 -7.38
CA GLY A 53 5.11 -3.43 -6.75
C GLY A 53 6.57 -3.17 -6.45
N ALA A 54 7.05 -3.77 -5.36
CA ALA A 54 8.46 -3.81 -5.02
C ALA A 54 9.00 -5.20 -5.36
N TYR A 55 10.05 -5.24 -6.15
CA TYR A 55 10.60 -6.50 -6.69
C TYR A 55 12.06 -6.65 -6.32
N THR A 56 12.47 -7.89 -6.05
CA THR A 56 13.88 -8.21 -5.91
C THR A 56 14.56 -8.18 -7.28
N ALA A 57 15.89 -8.25 -7.29
CA ALA A 57 16.66 -8.35 -8.53
C ALA A 57 16.27 -9.57 -9.35
N GLN A 58 15.78 -10.62 -8.71
CA GLN A 58 15.35 -11.84 -9.38
C GLN A 58 13.89 -11.77 -9.85
N GLY A 59 13.22 -10.65 -9.65
CA GLY A 59 11.85 -10.44 -10.08
C GLY A 59 10.78 -10.94 -9.13
N ARG A 60 11.14 -11.26 -7.89
CA ARG A 60 10.16 -11.69 -6.88
C ARG A 60 9.43 -10.47 -6.32
N LEU A 61 8.10 -10.54 -6.30
CA LEU A 61 7.27 -9.50 -5.70
C LEU A 61 7.32 -9.63 -4.17
N VAL A 62 7.80 -8.59 -3.51
CA VAL A 62 7.96 -8.60 -2.05
C VAL A 62 7.18 -7.50 -1.35
N GLY A 63 6.58 -6.59 -2.10
CA GLY A 63 5.74 -5.54 -1.54
C GLY A 63 4.80 -4.98 -2.58
N ILE A 64 3.71 -4.37 -2.10
CA ILE A 64 2.69 -3.79 -2.97
C ILE A 64 2.11 -2.55 -2.29
N ILE A 65 1.75 -1.56 -3.09
CA ILE A 65 0.92 -0.45 -2.65
C ILE A 65 -0.18 -0.25 -3.69
N ARG A 66 -1.42 -0.10 -3.22
CA ARG A 66 -2.58 0.03 -4.09
C ARG A 66 -3.37 1.26 -3.70
N ALA A 67 -3.66 2.10 -4.69
CA ALA A 67 -4.41 3.33 -4.47
C ALA A 67 -5.65 3.37 -5.36
N VAL A 68 -6.71 3.95 -4.82
CA VAL A 68 -7.97 4.19 -5.53
C VAL A 68 -8.29 5.68 -5.47
N GLY A 69 -9.20 6.13 -6.32
CA GLY A 69 -9.60 7.53 -6.36
C GLY A 69 -9.62 8.05 -7.78
N ASP A 70 -9.84 9.36 -7.91
CA ASP A 70 -9.91 9.98 -9.24
C ASP A 70 -8.55 10.51 -9.72
N GLY A 71 -7.55 10.56 -8.84
CA GLY A 71 -6.22 11.03 -9.20
C GLY A 71 -6.10 12.53 -9.36
N ALA A 72 -7.18 13.28 -9.10
CA ALA A 72 -7.20 14.74 -9.21
C ALA A 72 -7.59 15.37 -7.88
N SER A 73 -8.75 15.02 -7.33
CA SER A 73 -9.20 15.53 -6.04
C SER A 73 -8.78 14.63 -4.89
N ILE A 74 -8.69 13.33 -5.14
CA ILE A 74 -8.39 12.36 -4.08
C ILE A 74 -7.60 11.17 -4.61
N LEU A 75 -6.66 10.74 -3.79
CA LEU A 75 -5.96 9.47 -3.92
C LEU A 75 -6.02 8.82 -2.55
N PHE A 76 -6.65 7.65 -2.47
CA PHE A 76 -6.76 6.90 -1.23
C PHE A 76 -5.87 5.66 -1.32
N ILE A 77 -4.90 5.58 -0.40
CA ILE A 77 -4.02 4.41 -0.32
C ILE A 77 -4.77 3.35 0.46
N GLN A 78 -5.24 2.33 -0.27
CA GLN A 78 -6.08 1.29 0.30
C GLN A 78 -5.26 0.21 0.97
N ASP A 79 -4.20 -0.25 0.31
CA ASP A 79 -3.37 -1.34 0.82
C ASP A 79 -1.91 -0.99 0.66
N ILE A 80 -1.12 -1.30 1.69
CA ILE A 80 0.33 -1.30 1.62
C ILE A 80 0.82 -2.53 2.39
N ILE A 81 1.51 -3.43 1.69
CA ILE A 81 1.95 -4.70 2.27
C ILE A 81 3.40 -4.93 1.87
N VAL A 82 4.21 -5.34 2.84
CA VAL A 82 5.57 -5.83 2.60
C VAL A 82 5.67 -7.19 3.27
N LEU A 83 6.22 -8.17 2.58
CA LEU A 83 6.42 -9.50 3.15
C LEU A 83 7.21 -9.39 4.45
N PRO A 84 6.85 -10.17 5.49
CA PRO A 84 7.49 -10.04 6.80
C PRO A 84 9.01 -10.09 6.76
N GLU A 85 9.60 -10.96 5.95
CA GLU A 85 11.06 -11.08 5.88
C GLU A 85 11.73 -9.89 5.20
N PHE A 86 10.95 -9.01 4.57
CA PHE A 86 11.45 -7.80 3.92
C PHE A 86 11.04 -6.52 4.64
N GLN A 87 10.37 -6.62 5.79
CA GLN A 87 9.96 -5.46 6.57
C GLN A 87 11.15 -4.83 7.29
N ARG A 88 10.98 -3.57 7.71
CA ARG A 88 11.98 -2.77 8.43
C ARG A 88 13.23 -2.49 7.61
N LYS A 89 13.11 -2.49 6.30
CA LYS A 89 14.20 -2.18 5.37
C LYS A 89 13.89 -0.96 4.51
N GLY A 90 12.81 -0.25 4.83
CA GLY A 90 12.44 0.96 4.10
C GLY A 90 11.62 0.75 2.85
N ILE A 91 11.22 -0.48 2.54
CA ILE A 91 10.47 -0.77 1.31
C ILE A 91 9.09 -0.13 1.34
N GLY A 92 8.38 -0.22 2.48
CA GLY A 92 7.08 0.42 2.63
C GLY A 92 7.15 1.92 2.44
N THR A 93 8.15 2.56 3.02
CA THR A 93 8.39 3.99 2.86
C THR A 93 8.67 4.33 1.39
N ASP A 94 9.47 3.52 0.72
CA ASP A 94 9.80 3.76 -0.69
C ASP A 94 8.57 3.60 -1.59
N LEU A 95 7.72 2.60 -1.32
CA LEU A 95 6.45 2.44 -2.04
C LEU A 95 5.55 3.66 -1.85
N LEU A 96 5.43 4.12 -0.61
CA LEU A 96 4.59 5.28 -0.30
C LEU A 96 5.10 6.53 -1.00
N ARG A 97 6.41 6.78 -0.93
CA ARG A 97 7.00 7.93 -1.61
C ARG A 97 6.84 7.84 -3.13
N ALA A 98 6.96 6.64 -3.69
CA ALA A 98 6.82 6.45 -5.13
C ALA A 98 5.41 6.80 -5.61
N ILE A 99 4.38 6.38 -4.87
CA ILE A 99 3.01 6.68 -5.28
C ILE A 99 2.68 8.15 -5.09
N ILE A 100 3.20 8.78 -4.04
CA ILE A 100 3.03 10.22 -3.81
C ILE A 100 3.67 11.01 -4.95
N ARG A 101 4.86 10.62 -5.38
CA ARG A 101 5.54 11.30 -6.50
C ARG A 101 4.82 11.10 -7.83
N ARG A 102 4.08 10.00 -7.98
CA ARG A 102 3.30 9.75 -9.19
C ARG A 102 2.15 10.74 -9.35
N TYR A 103 1.62 11.26 -8.23
CA TYR A 103 0.44 12.13 -8.22
C TYR A 103 0.72 13.40 -7.41
N PRO A 104 1.68 14.25 -7.89
CA PRO A 104 2.09 15.43 -7.10
C PRO A 104 1.02 16.49 -6.99
N ASP A 105 0.04 16.50 -7.90
CA ASP A 105 -0.97 17.56 -7.99
C ASP A 105 -2.32 17.15 -7.43
N VAL A 106 -2.46 15.91 -6.91
CA VAL A 106 -3.72 15.50 -6.33
C VAL A 106 -3.99 16.32 -5.06
N TYR A 107 -5.24 16.79 -4.91
CA TYR A 107 -5.58 17.68 -3.79
C TYR A 107 -5.44 16.98 -2.42
N GLN A 108 -5.96 15.77 -2.30
CA GLN A 108 -5.88 15.01 -1.04
C GLN A 108 -5.29 13.63 -1.26
N THR A 109 -4.32 13.27 -0.44
CA THR A 109 -3.85 11.89 -0.33
C THR A 109 -4.24 11.39 1.06
N GLU A 110 -5.02 10.33 1.11
CA GLU A 110 -5.58 9.80 2.35
C GLU A 110 -5.24 8.33 2.52
N LEU A 111 -5.21 7.90 3.77
CA LEU A 111 -5.08 6.49 4.11
C LEU A 111 -5.70 6.24 5.49
N MET A 112 -5.97 4.97 5.77
CA MET A 112 -6.43 4.53 7.08
C MET A 112 -5.38 3.60 7.65
N THR A 113 -5.11 3.70 8.94
CA THR A 113 -4.09 2.90 9.60
C THR A 113 -4.48 2.60 11.04
N ASP A 114 -3.68 1.80 11.71
CA ASP A 114 -3.88 1.49 13.13
C ASP A 114 -3.76 2.75 13.97
N ASN A 115 -4.56 2.83 15.02
CA ASN A 115 -4.53 3.95 15.94
C ASN A 115 -3.53 3.66 17.07
N THR A 116 -2.24 3.71 16.74
CA THR A 116 -1.16 3.54 17.70
C THR A 116 -0.19 4.70 17.60
N ASP A 117 0.48 5.02 18.70
CA ASP A 117 1.44 6.13 18.72
C ASP A 117 2.55 5.94 17.69
N LYS A 118 3.02 4.70 17.54
CA LYS A 118 4.09 4.38 16.60
C LYS A 118 3.67 4.64 15.16
N THR A 119 2.48 4.20 14.79
CA THR A 119 1.97 4.37 13.43
C THR A 119 1.68 5.83 13.12
N ILE A 120 1.10 6.54 14.09
CA ILE A 120 0.84 7.98 13.96
C ILE A 120 2.14 8.73 13.73
N ALA A 121 3.17 8.45 14.54
CA ALA A 121 4.46 9.10 14.39
C ALA A 121 5.08 8.82 13.02
N PHE A 122 4.95 7.57 12.54
CA PHE A 122 5.48 7.19 11.24
C PHE A 122 4.86 8.02 10.11
N TYR A 123 3.52 8.08 10.08
CA TYR A 123 2.85 8.81 9.01
C TYR A 123 3.04 10.32 9.13
N LYS A 124 3.10 10.86 10.35
CA LYS A 124 3.43 12.28 10.55
C LYS A 124 4.81 12.59 9.99
N SER A 125 5.77 11.69 10.15
CA SER A 125 7.13 11.91 9.63
C SER A 125 7.16 11.96 8.11
N LEU A 126 6.13 11.44 7.44
CA LEU A 126 5.99 11.47 5.99
C LEU A 126 5.09 12.60 5.50
N GLY A 127 4.67 13.50 6.39
CA GLY A 127 3.87 14.65 6.03
C GLY A 127 2.37 14.47 6.14
N PHE A 128 1.91 13.33 6.68
CA PHE A 128 0.48 13.10 6.89
C PHE A 128 0.05 13.65 8.24
N THR A 129 -1.20 14.06 8.32
CA THR A 129 -1.82 14.61 9.54
C THR A 129 -3.06 13.77 9.85
N PRO A 130 -3.27 13.34 11.10
CA PRO A 130 -4.51 12.65 11.45
C PRO A 130 -5.72 13.52 11.12
N ALA A 131 -6.75 12.94 10.51
CA ALA A 131 -7.90 13.70 10.04
C ALA A 131 -8.62 14.44 11.18
N THR A 132 -8.52 13.94 12.41
CA THR A 132 -9.11 14.58 13.58
C THR A 132 -8.51 15.97 13.83
N GLU A 133 -7.28 16.21 13.44
CA GLU A 133 -6.65 17.53 13.57
C GLU A 133 -7.21 18.53 12.56
N PHE A 134 -7.91 18.05 11.54
CA PHE A 134 -8.67 18.90 10.60
C PHE A 134 -10.14 18.96 10.96
N GLY A 135 -10.55 18.43 12.13
CA GLY A 135 -11.94 18.40 12.54
C GLY A 135 -12.78 17.35 11.85
N CYS A 136 -12.17 16.33 11.26
CA CYS A 136 -12.87 15.29 10.50
C CYS A 136 -12.86 13.97 11.22
N LEU A 137 -13.90 13.17 10.98
CA LEU A 137 -13.98 11.77 11.44
C LEU A 137 -14.17 10.88 10.24
N TRP A 138 -13.58 9.68 10.31
CA TRP A 138 -13.73 8.66 9.29
C TRP A 138 -14.89 7.74 9.69
N PHE A 139 -15.89 7.61 8.82
CA PHE A 139 -17.01 6.70 9.04
C PHE A 139 -16.89 5.52 8.10
N MET A 140 -17.18 4.32 8.61
CA MET A 140 -17.05 3.10 7.84
C MET A 140 -18.30 2.24 8.04
N LYS A 141 -18.81 1.68 6.95
CA LYS A 141 -19.87 0.68 7.00
C LYS A 141 -19.38 -0.55 6.25
N LEU A 142 -19.26 -1.65 6.97
CA LEU A 142 -18.82 -2.92 6.37
C LEU A 142 -20.06 -3.72 5.98
N ASN A 143 -20.05 -4.24 4.74
CA ASN A 143 -21.12 -5.11 4.26
C ASN A 143 -20.71 -6.56 4.52
N THR A 144 -21.17 -7.09 5.64
CA THR A 144 -20.83 -8.45 6.07
C THR A 144 -21.99 -9.40 5.82
#